data_8abe83b9b24e35b890211d53f034d285
#
_entry.id   8abe83b9b24e35b890211d53f034d285
#
_cell.length_a   1.000
_cell.length_b   1.000
_cell.length_c   1.000
_cell.angle_alpha   90.00
_cell.angle_beta   90.00
_cell.angle_gamma   90.00
#
_symmetry.space_group_name_H-M   'P 1'
#
loop_
_entity.id
_entity.type
_entity.pdbx_description
1 polymer ?
#
loop_
_entity_poly.entity_id
_entity_poly.type
_entity_poly.pdbx_seq_one_letter_code
_entity_poly.pdbx_strand_id
1 'polypeptide(L)'
;KGWSLEDAKRLAVQIFNYKKNTMDWYDLDYWSNMLDIDIEEQKRLPESYDKIKLYDGVFDILKKIKKDRKIILITNAHRKTLNIKLKKYDLSPYFDEMVCAHELHYVKEDIQLWYMLRSKYQLDFKKTILIEDTIKNILVGLSAGISGAVYLGNEAFSKRENIVMHSSINDILSTFD
;
A
#
# COMPACT_ATOMS: atom_id res chain seq x y z
N LYS A 1 24.47 -15.96 -14.28
CA LYS A 1 24.73 -17.39 -14.04
C LYS A 1 24.47 -18.22 -15.33
N GLY A 2 25.12 -17.88 -16.48
CA GLY A 2 25.04 -18.67 -17.71
C GLY A 2 23.81 -18.43 -18.60
N TRP A 3 22.89 -17.56 -18.23
CA TRP A 3 21.74 -17.20 -19.05
C TRP A 3 22.03 -15.98 -19.92
N SER A 4 21.45 -15.91 -21.13
CA SER A 4 21.43 -14.66 -21.88
C SER A 4 20.61 -13.61 -21.11
N LEU A 5 20.92 -12.32 -21.34
CA LEU A 5 20.16 -11.23 -20.70
C LEU A 5 18.66 -11.30 -21.04
N GLU A 6 18.34 -11.71 -22.28
CA GLU A 6 16.97 -11.85 -22.75
C GLU A 6 16.23 -13.00 -22.07
N ASP A 7 16.89 -14.17 -21.95
CA ASP A 7 16.32 -15.31 -21.24
C ASP A 7 16.12 -15.02 -19.75
N ALA A 8 17.10 -14.36 -19.13
CA ALA A 8 16.99 -13.95 -17.74
C ALA A 8 15.82 -12.97 -17.51
N LYS A 9 15.63 -11.98 -18.38
CA LYS A 9 14.48 -11.06 -18.33
C LYS A 9 13.15 -11.79 -18.51
N ARG A 10 13.07 -12.69 -19.50
CA ARG A 10 11.85 -13.47 -19.75
C ARG A 10 11.48 -14.33 -18.54
N LEU A 11 12.44 -15.03 -17.95
CA LEU A 11 12.22 -15.83 -16.75
C LEU A 11 11.79 -14.96 -15.56
N ALA A 12 12.46 -13.84 -15.35
CA ALA A 12 12.10 -12.91 -14.25
C ALA A 12 10.65 -12.43 -14.38
N VAL A 13 10.22 -12.05 -15.60
CA VAL A 13 8.82 -11.62 -15.84
C VAL A 13 7.83 -12.76 -15.55
N GLN A 14 8.15 -13.99 -15.95
CA GLN A 14 7.29 -15.15 -15.65
C GLN A 14 7.16 -15.39 -14.15
N ILE A 15 8.27 -15.36 -13.41
CA ILE A 15 8.28 -15.54 -11.96
C ILE A 15 7.51 -14.39 -11.27
N PHE A 16 7.72 -13.14 -11.69
CA PHE A 16 7.00 -11.98 -11.16
C PHE A 16 5.49 -12.12 -11.37
N ASN A 17 5.06 -12.51 -12.57
CA ASN A 17 3.64 -12.70 -12.84
C ASN A 17 3.03 -13.83 -12.01
N TYR A 18 3.77 -14.93 -11.80
CA TYR A 18 3.32 -16.04 -10.97
C TYR A 18 3.18 -15.67 -9.50
N LYS A 19 4.09 -14.83 -8.98
CA LYS A 19 4.08 -14.40 -7.57
C LYS A 19 3.19 -13.19 -7.29
N LYS A 20 2.69 -12.53 -8.33
CA LYS A 20 1.88 -11.31 -8.18
C LYS A 20 0.71 -11.49 -7.21
N ASN A 21 0.52 -10.52 -6.32
CA ASN A 21 -0.52 -10.50 -5.27
C ASN A 21 -0.37 -11.61 -4.20
N THR A 22 0.80 -12.23 -4.08
CA THR A 22 1.13 -13.12 -2.96
C THR A 22 2.01 -12.42 -1.94
N MET A 23 2.20 -13.00 -0.77
CA MET A 23 3.12 -12.47 0.23
C MET A 23 4.55 -12.41 -0.29
N ASP A 24 5.00 -13.45 -1.00
CA ASP A 24 6.35 -13.50 -1.60
C ASP A 24 6.59 -12.32 -2.57
N TRP A 25 5.55 -11.85 -3.27
CA TRP A 25 5.64 -10.70 -4.17
C TRP A 25 6.13 -9.44 -3.46
N TYR A 26 5.71 -9.24 -2.22
CA TYR A 26 6.02 -8.05 -1.43
C TYR A 26 7.21 -8.24 -0.49
N ASP A 27 7.71 -9.48 -0.34
CA ASP A 27 8.79 -9.83 0.57
C ASP A 27 10.17 -9.58 -0.06
N LEU A 28 10.91 -8.62 0.53
CA LEU A 28 12.26 -8.30 0.07
C LEU A 28 13.26 -9.44 0.32
N ASP A 29 13.11 -10.15 1.43
CA ASP A 29 14.03 -11.21 1.82
C ASP A 29 13.83 -12.42 0.91
N TYR A 30 12.58 -12.74 0.54
CA TYR A 30 12.28 -13.74 -0.48
C TYR A 30 13.01 -13.44 -1.81
N TRP A 31 12.86 -12.21 -2.32
CA TRP A 31 13.49 -11.82 -3.58
C TRP A 31 15.00 -11.73 -3.48
N SER A 32 15.55 -11.28 -2.35
CA SER A 32 16.99 -11.22 -2.12
C SER A 32 17.61 -12.61 -2.17
N ASN A 33 17.00 -13.58 -1.50
CA ASN A 33 17.44 -14.97 -1.51
C ASN A 33 17.30 -15.61 -2.89
N MET A 34 16.17 -15.38 -3.58
CA MET A 34 15.90 -15.97 -4.90
C MET A 34 16.86 -15.45 -5.97
N LEU A 35 17.18 -14.17 -5.94
CA LEU A 35 18.00 -13.51 -6.95
C LEU A 35 19.49 -13.47 -6.58
N ASP A 36 19.85 -13.82 -5.34
CA ASP A 36 21.21 -13.73 -4.80
C ASP A 36 21.76 -12.29 -4.88
N ILE A 37 20.92 -11.32 -4.50
CA ILE A 37 21.26 -9.89 -4.43
C ILE A 37 20.56 -9.26 -3.22
N ASP A 38 21.17 -8.25 -2.60
CA ASP A 38 20.52 -7.48 -1.53
C ASP A 38 19.56 -6.45 -2.14
N ILE A 39 18.26 -6.79 -2.19
CA ILE A 39 17.19 -5.90 -2.71
C ILE A 39 17.02 -4.67 -1.82
N GLU A 40 17.24 -4.77 -0.51
CA GLU A 40 17.17 -3.61 0.38
C GLU A 40 18.27 -2.61 0.04
N GLU A 41 19.50 -3.06 -0.16
CA GLU A 41 20.62 -2.22 -0.59
C GLU A 41 20.31 -1.56 -1.95
N GLN A 42 19.81 -2.32 -2.93
CA GLN A 42 19.44 -1.78 -4.24
C GLN A 42 18.39 -0.65 -4.14
N LYS A 43 17.46 -0.74 -3.19
CA LYS A 43 16.45 0.31 -2.95
C LYS A 43 17.06 1.57 -2.30
N ARG A 44 18.19 1.45 -1.64
CA ARG A 44 18.91 2.59 -1.01
C ARG A 44 19.83 3.31 -1.97
N LEU A 45 20.16 2.72 -3.11
CA LEU A 45 20.99 3.37 -4.13
C LEU A 45 20.31 4.66 -4.63
N PRO A 46 21.08 5.71 -4.96
CA PRO A 46 20.54 7.00 -5.41
C PRO A 46 19.53 6.86 -6.55
N GLU A 47 19.82 5.98 -7.53
CA GLU A 47 18.95 5.75 -8.69
C GLU A 47 17.55 5.26 -8.33
N SER A 48 17.41 4.56 -7.20
CA SER A 48 16.13 4.07 -6.67
C SER A 48 15.54 5.03 -5.64
N TYR A 49 16.38 5.52 -4.72
CA TYR A 49 15.97 6.37 -3.62
C TYR A 49 15.43 7.73 -4.10
N ASP A 50 16.05 8.33 -5.12
CA ASP A 50 15.63 9.62 -5.66
C ASP A 50 14.30 9.58 -6.41
N LYS A 51 13.91 8.39 -6.89
CA LYS A 51 12.60 8.16 -7.51
C LYS A 51 11.43 8.16 -6.53
N ILE A 52 11.71 8.01 -5.22
CA ILE A 52 10.66 8.11 -4.20
C ILE A 52 10.20 9.56 -4.17
N LYS A 53 8.95 9.80 -4.52
CA LYS A 53 8.32 11.12 -4.54
C LYS A 53 7.10 11.11 -3.61
N LEU A 54 6.85 12.23 -2.96
CA LEU A 54 5.63 12.49 -2.25
C LEU A 54 4.71 13.32 -3.16
N TYR A 55 3.42 13.05 -3.13
CA TYR A 55 2.46 13.91 -3.82
C TYR A 55 2.38 15.27 -3.11
N ASP A 56 2.18 16.31 -3.90
CA ASP A 56 2.04 17.67 -3.38
C ASP A 56 0.82 17.75 -2.44
N GLY A 57 0.97 18.50 -1.34
CA GLY A 57 -0.11 18.70 -0.37
C GLY A 57 -0.34 17.57 0.63
N VAL A 58 0.35 16.42 0.55
CA VAL A 58 0.14 15.27 1.45
C VAL A 58 0.28 15.65 2.92
N PHE A 59 1.28 16.45 3.30
CA PHE A 59 1.47 16.85 4.69
C PHE A 59 0.28 17.66 5.24
N ASP A 60 -0.24 18.59 4.44
CA ASP A 60 -1.38 19.42 4.83
C ASP A 60 -2.67 18.60 4.95
N ILE A 61 -2.87 17.64 4.03
CA ILE A 61 -4.01 16.72 4.05
C ILE A 61 -3.97 15.86 5.32
N LEU A 62 -2.83 15.19 5.56
CA LEU A 62 -2.67 14.34 6.75
C LEU A 62 -2.85 15.14 8.04
N LYS A 63 -2.30 16.36 8.11
CA LYS A 63 -2.46 17.26 9.26
C LYS A 63 -3.92 17.64 9.50
N LYS A 64 -4.68 17.88 8.44
CA LYS A 64 -6.12 18.22 8.56
C LYS A 64 -6.92 17.01 9.03
N ILE A 65 -6.73 15.84 8.41
CA ILE A 65 -7.47 14.62 8.78
C ILE A 65 -7.13 14.20 10.22
N LYS A 66 -5.86 14.32 10.63
CA LYS A 66 -5.38 13.93 11.97
C LYS A 66 -6.02 14.70 13.12
N LYS A 67 -6.60 15.88 12.87
CA LYS A 67 -7.24 16.68 13.94
C LYS A 67 -8.40 15.95 14.59
N ASP A 68 -9.20 15.24 13.79
CA ASP A 68 -10.50 14.70 14.22
C ASP A 68 -10.62 13.19 13.98
N ARG A 69 -9.61 12.57 13.38
CA ARG A 69 -9.68 11.17 12.96
C ARG A 69 -8.39 10.40 13.28
N LYS A 70 -8.58 9.15 13.67
CA LYS A 70 -7.48 8.19 13.73
C LYS A 70 -7.06 7.79 12.31
N ILE A 71 -5.76 7.84 12.04
CA ILE A 71 -5.21 7.49 10.73
C ILE A 71 -4.32 6.25 10.87
N ILE A 72 -4.63 5.21 10.11
CA ILE A 72 -3.84 3.98 10.06
C ILE A 72 -3.29 3.82 8.64
N LEU A 73 -1.97 3.75 8.52
CA LEU A 73 -1.31 3.35 7.28
C LEU A 73 -1.33 1.83 7.19
N ILE A 74 -1.87 1.31 6.08
CA ILE A 74 -1.76 -0.11 5.73
C ILE A 74 -1.09 -0.27 4.36
N THR A 75 -0.03 -1.07 4.30
CA THR A 75 0.73 -1.28 3.06
C THR A 75 1.12 -2.74 2.87
N ASN A 76 1.10 -3.21 1.62
CA ASN A 76 1.71 -4.49 1.25
C ASN A 76 3.24 -4.41 1.20
N ALA A 77 3.82 -3.21 1.16
CA ALA A 77 5.27 -3.05 1.15
C ALA A 77 5.91 -3.66 2.40
N HIS A 78 7.02 -4.38 2.21
CA HIS A 78 7.81 -4.90 3.32
C HIS A 78 8.26 -3.77 4.26
N ARG A 79 8.39 -4.05 5.57
CA ARG A 79 8.79 -3.07 6.60
C ARG A 79 10.07 -2.32 6.22
N LYS A 80 11.06 -3.02 5.68
CA LYS A 80 12.32 -2.42 5.20
C LYS A 80 12.07 -1.36 4.12
N THR A 81 11.15 -1.63 3.17
CA THR A 81 10.77 -0.65 2.13
C THR A 81 10.04 0.56 2.73
N LEU A 82 9.12 0.34 3.67
CA LEU A 82 8.44 1.43 4.36
C LEU A 82 9.45 2.32 5.10
N ASN A 83 10.39 1.72 5.83
CA ASN A 83 11.42 2.45 6.57
C ASN A 83 12.31 3.31 5.65
N ILE A 84 12.64 2.81 4.44
CA ILE A 84 13.38 3.60 3.44
C ILE A 84 12.57 4.85 3.03
N LYS A 85 11.26 4.68 2.79
CA LYS A 85 10.38 5.80 2.43
C LYS A 85 10.23 6.81 3.57
N LEU A 86 10.03 6.34 4.81
CA LEU A 86 9.91 7.19 5.99
C LEU A 86 11.22 7.93 6.32
N LYS A 87 12.36 7.34 6.00
CA LYS A 87 13.66 8.03 6.14
C LYS A 87 13.79 9.22 5.18
N LYS A 88 13.16 9.14 4.00
CA LYS A 88 13.14 10.26 3.04
C LYS A 88 12.10 11.30 3.41
N TYR A 89 10.92 10.86 3.81
CA TYR A 89 9.79 11.70 4.18
C TYR A 89 9.21 11.20 5.50
N ASP A 90 9.49 11.89 6.60
CA ASP A 90 8.97 11.49 7.91
C ASP A 90 7.47 11.78 8.01
N LEU A 91 6.68 10.77 7.66
CA LEU A 91 5.24 10.79 7.79
C LEU A 91 4.75 10.17 9.12
N SER A 92 5.68 9.65 9.94
CA SER A 92 5.34 8.93 11.17
C SER A 92 4.44 9.73 12.12
N PRO A 93 4.64 11.05 12.32
CA PRO A 93 3.80 11.82 13.23
C PRO A 93 2.31 11.91 12.86
N TYR A 94 1.97 11.59 11.60
CA TYR A 94 0.61 11.71 11.10
C TYR A 94 -0.22 10.43 11.27
N PHE A 95 0.43 9.30 11.52
CA PHE A 95 -0.25 8.02 11.67
C PHE A 95 -0.31 7.58 13.13
N ASP A 96 -1.45 7.05 13.55
CA ASP A 96 -1.60 6.41 14.86
C ASP A 96 -0.99 5.01 14.84
N GLU A 97 -1.07 4.35 13.68
CA GLU A 97 -0.51 3.03 13.45
C GLU A 97 0.03 2.93 12.03
N MET A 98 1.12 2.18 11.86
CA MET A 98 1.69 1.87 10.55
C MET A 98 1.89 0.36 10.42
N VAL A 99 1.08 -0.26 9.58
CA VAL A 99 0.98 -1.71 9.43
C VAL A 99 1.51 -2.14 8.07
N CYS A 100 2.49 -3.02 8.07
CA CYS A 100 2.88 -3.76 6.89
C CYS A 100 2.09 -5.08 6.87
N ALA A 101 1.37 -5.35 5.79
CA ALA A 101 0.43 -6.46 5.71
C ALA A 101 1.07 -7.83 6.00
N HIS A 102 2.32 -8.04 5.56
CA HIS A 102 3.07 -9.27 5.82
C HIS A 102 3.28 -9.56 7.32
N GLU A 103 3.30 -8.53 8.18
CA GLU A 103 3.41 -8.70 9.65
C GLU A 103 2.15 -9.34 10.26
N LEU A 104 1.07 -9.35 9.50
CA LEU A 104 -0.18 -10.03 9.83
C LEU A 104 -0.37 -11.33 9.02
N HIS A 105 0.65 -11.74 8.26
CA HIS A 105 0.67 -12.94 7.41
C HIS A 105 -0.35 -12.93 6.27
N TYR A 106 -0.79 -11.76 5.80
CA TYR A 106 -1.74 -11.59 4.71
C TYR A 106 -1.29 -10.47 3.77
N VAL A 107 -2.03 -10.29 2.68
CA VAL A 107 -1.90 -9.15 1.74
C VAL A 107 -3.22 -8.39 1.68
N LYS A 108 -3.22 -7.15 1.18
CA LYS A 108 -4.46 -6.33 1.11
C LYS A 108 -5.54 -6.94 0.21
N GLU A 109 -5.14 -7.80 -0.70
CA GLU A 109 -6.00 -8.59 -1.58
C GLU A 109 -6.73 -9.74 -0.89
N ASP A 110 -6.36 -10.05 0.37
CA ASP A 110 -6.97 -11.09 1.19
C ASP A 110 -7.90 -10.47 2.25
N ILE A 111 -9.14 -10.94 2.31
CA ILE A 111 -10.14 -10.46 3.27
C ILE A 111 -9.73 -10.70 4.72
N GLN A 112 -8.93 -11.73 4.97
CA GLN A 112 -8.45 -12.05 6.33
C GLN A 112 -7.59 -10.92 6.92
N LEU A 113 -6.82 -10.19 6.08
CA LEU A 113 -6.09 -9.02 6.54
C LEU A 113 -7.02 -8.01 7.22
N TRP A 114 -8.16 -7.72 6.60
CA TRP A 114 -9.11 -6.72 7.08
C TRP A 114 -9.76 -7.16 8.39
N TYR A 115 -10.09 -8.44 8.54
CA TYR A 115 -10.59 -8.98 9.80
C TYR A 115 -9.53 -8.94 10.91
N MET A 116 -8.27 -9.24 10.59
CA MET A 116 -7.15 -9.10 11.53
C MET A 116 -6.93 -7.65 11.97
N LEU A 117 -6.97 -6.70 11.04
CA LEU A 117 -6.89 -5.27 11.34
C LEU A 117 -8.03 -4.82 12.25
N ARG A 118 -9.27 -5.21 11.92
CA ARG A 118 -10.45 -4.89 12.71
C ARG A 118 -10.29 -5.36 14.16
N SER A 119 -9.89 -6.62 14.33
CA SER A 119 -9.71 -7.23 15.65
C SER A 119 -8.56 -6.59 16.42
N LYS A 120 -7.37 -6.52 15.80
CA LYS A 120 -6.14 -6.06 16.47
C LYS A 120 -6.22 -4.60 16.91
N TYR A 121 -6.80 -3.73 16.09
CA TYR A 121 -6.87 -2.29 16.33
C TYR A 121 -8.25 -1.81 16.79
N GLN A 122 -9.19 -2.75 17.05
CA GLN A 122 -10.56 -2.50 17.52
C GLN A 122 -11.30 -1.48 16.63
N LEU A 123 -11.21 -1.67 15.32
CA LEU A 123 -11.77 -0.73 14.35
C LEU A 123 -13.28 -0.94 14.19
N ASP A 124 -14.03 0.16 14.25
CA ASP A 124 -15.43 0.18 13.84
C ASP A 124 -15.50 0.42 12.33
N PHE A 125 -15.64 -0.65 11.55
CA PHE A 125 -15.69 -0.57 10.10
C PHE A 125 -16.88 0.24 9.56
N LYS A 126 -17.94 0.41 10.35
CA LYS A 126 -19.06 1.31 10.00
C LYS A 126 -18.68 2.78 10.05
N LYS A 127 -17.58 3.11 10.73
CA LYS A 127 -17.05 4.48 10.86
C LYS A 127 -15.68 4.63 10.19
N THR A 128 -15.29 3.64 9.38
CA THR A 128 -13.98 3.60 8.70
C THR A 128 -14.15 3.90 7.22
N ILE A 129 -13.29 4.75 6.70
CA ILE A 129 -13.15 5.02 5.27
C ILE A 129 -11.78 4.51 4.81
N LEU A 130 -11.76 3.75 3.74
CA LEU A 130 -10.54 3.25 3.09
C LEU A 130 -10.12 4.20 1.97
N ILE A 131 -8.89 4.69 2.00
CA ILE A 131 -8.29 5.48 0.92
C ILE A 131 -7.26 4.59 0.22
N GLU A 132 -7.43 4.35 -1.08
CA GLU A 132 -6.66 3.33 -1.80
C GLU A 132 -6.62 3.65 -3.32
N ASP A 133 -5.53 3.26 -3.98
CA ASP A 133 -5.32 3.43 -5.42
C ASP A 133 -5.55 2.14 -6.24
N THR A 134 -5.85 1.04 -5.57
CA THR A 134 -6.12 -0.26 -6.20
C THR A 134 -7.57 -0.69 -5.95
N ILE A 135 -8.38 -0.70 -7.00
CA ILE A 135 -9.81 -1.00 -6.88
C ILE A 135 -10.08 -2.39 -6.28
N LYS A 136 -9.23 -3.39 -6.57
CA LYS A 136 -9.34 -4.71 -5.97
C LYS A 136 -9.27 -4.66 -4.44
N ASN A 137 -8.33 -3.89 -3.89
CA ASN A 137 -8.17 -3.74 -2.43
C ASN A 137 -9.39 -3.03 -1.81
N ILE A 138 -9.93 -2.03 -2.51
CA ILE A 138 -11.18 -1.37 -2.09
C ILE A 138 -12.31 -2.38 -2.00
N LEU A 139 -12.52 -3.17 -3.04
CA LEU A 139 -13.61 -4.16 -3.08
C LEU A 139 -13.49 -5.19 -1.96
N VAL A 140 -12.27 -5.65 -1.66
CA VAL A 140 -12.01 -6.56 -0.55
C VAL A 140 -12.28 -5.90 0.80
N GLY A 141 -11.82 -4.66 1.02
CA GLY A 141 -12.09 -3.90 2.25
C GLY A 141 -13.57 -3.66 2.50
N LEU A 142 -14.32 -3.26 1.46
CA LEU A 142 -15.78 -3.11 1.54
C LEU A 142 -16.49 -4.45 1.83
N SER A 143 -16.03 -5.55 1.22
CA SER A 143 -16.56 -6.91 1.50
C SER A 143 -16.31 -7.35 2.93
N ALA A 144 -15.25 -6.85 3.57
CA ALA A 144 -14.97 -7.07 5.01
C ALA A 144 -15.84 -6.22 5.94
N GLY A 145 -16.62 -5.27 5.39
CA GLY A 145 -17.58 -4.44 6.13
C GLY A 145 -17.15 -2.99 6.36
N ILE A 146 -16.08 -2.51 5.72
CA ILE A 146 -15.72 -1.08 5.72
C ILE A 146 -16.86 -0.29 5.05
N SER A 147 -17.29 0.82 5.66
CA SER A 147 -18.49 1.54 5.25
C SER A 147 -18.36 2.25 3.91
N GLY A 148 -17.18 2.77 3.59
CA GLY A 148 -16.95 3.52 2.36
C GLY A 148 -15.47 3.57 1.98
N ALA A 149 -15.21 3.98 0.75
CA ALA A 149 -13.86 4.12 0.24
C ALA A 149 -13.69 5.38 -0.62
N VAL A 150 -12.46 5.87 -0.65
CA VAL A 150 -11.99 6.85 -1.61
C VAL A 150 -11.01 6.16 -2.54
N TYR A 151 -11.34 6.09 -3.80
CA TYR A 151 -10.46 5.58 -4.84
C TYR A 151 -9.62 6.73 -5.42
N LEU A 152 -8.30 6.59 -5.34
CA LEU A 152 -7.34 7.52 -5.92
C LEU A 152 -6.77 6.93 -7.22
N GLY A 153 -7.46 7.12 -8.33
CA GLY A 153 -7.00 6.60 -9.61
C GLY A 153 -7.94 6.96 -10.74
N ASN A 154 -7.54 6.59 -11.97
CA ASN A 154 -8.26 6.91 -13.19
C ASN A 154 -8.81 5.67 -13.91
N GLU A 155 -8.72 4.49 -13.30
CA GLU A 155 -9.30 3.27 -13.91
C GLU A 155 -10.83 3.35 -13.85
N ALA A 156 -11.47 3.07 -14.98
CA ALA A 156 -12.91 3.00 -15.04
C ALA A 156 -13.41 1.71 -14.38
N PHE A 157 -14.36 1.83 -13.46
CA PHE A 157 -15.09 0.70 -12.89
C PHE A 157 -16.57 1.07 -12.69
N SER A 158 -17.40 0.08 -12.44
CA SER A 158 -18.83 0.30 -12.18
C SER A 158 -19.03 1.14 -10.92
N LYS A 159 -19.67 2.31 -11.07
CA LYS A 159 -19.94 3.23 -9.97
C LYS A 159 -20.69 2.52 -8.84
N ARG A 160 -20.26 2.76 -7.60
CA ARG A 160 -20.92 2.27 -6.38
C ARG A 160 -21.15 3.46 -5.44
N GLU A 161 -22.27 3.46 -4.73
CA GLU A 161 -22.66 4.56 -3.85
C GLU A 161 -21.67 4.82 -2.69
N ASN A 162 -20.99 3.77 -2.25
CA ASN A 162 -20.03 3.84 -1.14
C ASN A 162 -18.57 4.01 -1.59
N ILE A 163 -18.32 4.36 -2.87
CA ILE A 163 -16.98 4.67 -3.39
C ILE A 163 -17.00 6.08 -3.99
N VAL A 164 -16.21 6.96 -3.41
CA VAL A 164 -15.90 8.29 -3.98
C VAL A 164 -14.63 8.18 -4.82
N MET A 165 -14.64 8.77 -6.00
CA MET A 165 -13.47 8.78 -6.90
C MET A 165 -12.83 10.16 -6.93
N HIS A 166 -11.52 10.18 -6.76
CA HIS A 166 -10.71 11.37 -6.93
C HIS A 166 -9.51 11.09 -7.84
N SER A 167 -9.19 12.00 -8.72
CA SER A 167 -7.99 11.92 -9.57
C SER A 167 -6.74 12.50 -8.87
N SER A 168 -6.94 13.25 -7.81
CA SER A 168 -5.88 13.89 -7.03
C SER A 168 -6.06 13.65 -5.55
N ILE A 169 -4.94 13.48 -4.84
CA ILE A 169 -4.95 13.39 -3.37
C ILE A 169 -5.46 14.69 -2.72
N ASN A 170 -5.33 15.82 -3.39
CA ASN A 170 -5.81 17.11 -2.89
C ASN A 170 -7.33 17.18 -2.77
N ASP A 171 -8.06 16.35 -3.54
CA ASP A 171 -9.52 16.32 -3.52
C ASP A 171 -10.09 15.50 -2.36
N ILE A 172 -9.24 14.73 -1.66
CA ILE A 172 -9.68 13.85 -0.55
C ILE A 172 -10.42 14.60 0.54
N LEU A 173 -10.02 15.83 0.84
CA LEU A 173 -10.62 16.59 1.91
C LEU A 173 -12.10 16.86 1.68
N SER A 174 -12.54 17.00 0.44
CA SER A 174 -13.96 17.19 0.10
C SER A 174 -14.84 15.97 0.47
N THR A 175 -14.24 14.82 0.72
CA THR A 175 -14.96 13.63 1.19
C THR A 175 -15.32 13.69 2.68
N PHE A 176 -14.65 14.56 3.43
CA PHE A 176 -14.78 14.66 4.89
C PHE A 176 -15.54 15.91 5.35
N ASP A 177 -15.83 16.83 4.42
CA ASP A 177 -16.68 18.00 4.63
C ASP A 177 -18.17 17.60 4.57
#